data_bf77134164f2962a71fe620dfe4eb181
#
_entry.id   bf77134164f2962a71fe620dfe4eb181
#
_cell.length_a   1.000
_cell.length_b   1.000
_cell.length_c   1.000
_cell.angle_alpha   90.00
_cell.angle_beta   90.00
_cell.angle_gamma   90.00
#
_symmetry.space_group_name_H-M   'P 1'
#
loop_
_entity.id
_entity.type
_entity.pdbx_description
1 polymer ?
#
loop_
_entity_poly.entity_id
_entity_poly.type
_entity_poly.pdbx_seq_one_letter_code
_entity_poly.pdbx_strand_id
1 'polypeptide(L)'
;LFCVENSCVGGNSTLVDGFQVAKDLKAHHPDAFKILTETNIFYRFTDQDTVLENTGTTIELDDEGNFVQIRFSNRLDLVPYQSPDKLARYYEAKRIFHKMINSEKYLINFRLPSGGLLIMDNYRLLHGRTSFNTSEGSRFLQGLYIDHDSIESKYKILKKNKNG
;
A
#
# COMPACT_ATOMS: atom_id res chain seq x y z
N LEU A 1 -10.97 -0.28 -7.28
CA LEU A 1 -11.96 -0.92 -6.41
C LEU A 1 -13.35 -0.40 -6.77
N PHE A 2 -14.22 -1.29 -7.20
CA PHE A 2 -15.63 -0.96 -7.46
C PHE A 2 -16.49 -1.49 -6.31
N CYS A 3 -17.31 -0.64 -5.75
CA CYS A 3 -18.24 -1.00 -4.67
C CYS A 3 -19.57 -1.46 -5.25
N VAL A 4 -19.84 -2.75 -5.25
CA VAL A 4 -21.11 -3.32 -5.69
C VAL A 4 -22.17 -3.05 -4.63
N GLU A 5 -21.86 -3.33 -3.37
CA GLU A 5 -22.74 -3.13 -2.24
C GLU A 5 -21.97 -2.72 -0.97
N ASN A 6 -22.52 -1.78 -0.22
CA ASN A 6 -21.96 -1.34 1.06
C ASN A 6 -23.07 -0.81 1.97
N SER A 7 -23.90 -1.73 2.46
CA SER A 7 -25.04 -1.43 3.36
C SER A 7 -24.70 -1.69 4.84
N CYS A 8 -23.59 -2.40 5.14
CA CYS A 8 -23.19 -2.73 6.51
C CYS A 8 -22.81 -1.51 7.35
N VAL A 9 -22.87 -1.66 8.66
CA VAL A 9 -22.32 -0.68 9.62
C VAL A 9 -20.79 -0.81 9.68
N GLY A 10 -20.08 0.30 9.61
CA GLY A 10 -18.61 0.32 9.49
C GLY A 10 -18.11 0.06 8.07
N GLY A 11 -16.93 -0.54 7.93
CA GLY A 11 -16.35 -0.89 6.64
C GLY A 11 -15.92 0.30 5.78
N ASN A 12 -15.63 1.43 6.40
CA ASN A 12 -15.11 2.59 5.69
C ASN A 12 -13.77 2.25 5.04
N SER A 13 -13.56 2.74 3.84
CA SER A 13 -12.27 2.66 3.16
C SER A 13 -11.30 3.65 3.78
N THR A 14 -10.03 3.26 3.86
CA THR A 14 -8.95 4.12 4.34
C THR A 14 -7.88 4.23 3.26
N LEU A 15 -7.30 5.43 3.13
CA LEU A 15 -6.20 5.71 2.21
C LEU A 15 -5.12 6.52 2.91
N VAL A 16 -3.87 6.28 2.51
CA VAL A 16 -2.70 7.03 2.96
C VAL A 16 -1.76 7.24 1.78
N ASP A 17 -1.26 8.47 1.59
CA ASP A 17 -0.15 8.72 0.67
C ASP A 17 1.16 8.19 1.28
N GLY A 18 1.56 7.00 0.87
CA GLY A 18 2.76 6.33 1.37
C GLY A 18 4.04 7.10 1.07
N PHE A 19 4.13 7.80 -0.06
CA PHE A 19 5.29 8.62 -0.41
C PHE A 19 5.41 9.83 0.52
N GLN A 20 4.30 10.48 0.85
CA GLN A 20 4.31 11.59 1.81
C GLN A 20 4.73 11.13 3.21
N VAL A 21 4.21 9.97 3.65
CA VAL A 21 4.64 9.39 4.95
C VAL A 21 6.12 9.03 4.93
N ALA A 22 6.62 8.42 3.84
CA ALA A 22 8.04 8.07 3.72
C ALA A 22 8.95 9.32 3.69
N LYS A 23 8.50 10.40 3.05
CA LYS A 23 9.21 11.69 3.08
C LYS A 23 9.31 12.27 4.49
N ASP A 24 8.22 12.25 5.22
CA ASP A 24 8.19 12.75 6.60
C ASP A 24 8.97 11.81 7.55
N LEU A 25 8.93 10.48 7.30
CA LEU A 25 9.76 9.52 8.03
C LEU A 25 11.26 9.82 7.82
N LYS A 26 11.68 10.08 6.57
CA LYS A 26 13.06 10.48 6.27
C LYS A 26 13.51 11.71 7.04
N ALA A 27 12.63 12.69 7.17
CA ALA A 27 12.93 13.94 7.85
C ALA A 27 12.98 13.83 9.38
N HIS A 28 12.08 13.04 9.99
CA HIS A 28 11.90 12.99 11.44
C HIS A 28 12.48 11.73 12.10
N HIS A 29 12.66 10.64 11.33
CA HIS A 29 13.17 9.35 11.81
C HIS A 29 14.15 8.75 10.77
N PRO A 30 15.29 9.40 10.48
CA PRO A 30 16.21 9.02 9.39
C PRO A 30 16.74 7.58 9.53
N ASP A 31 16.98 7.10 10.74
CA ASP A 31 17.43 5.73 10.99
C ASP A 31 16.34 4.70 10.63
N ALA A 32 15.08 4.98 10.97
CA ALA A 32 13.97 4.12 10.59
C ALA A 32 13.77 4.12 9.07
N PHE A 33 13.87 5.28 8.42
CA PHE A 33 13.82 5.39 6.97
C PHE A 33 14.91 4.54 6.31
N LYS A 34 16.16 4.69 6.75
CA LYS A 34 17.29 3.90 6.24
C LYS A 34 17.04 2.39 6.37
N ILE A 35 16.58 1.93 7.54
CA ILE A 35 16.30 0.51 7.75
C ILE A 35 15.22 0.01 6.80
N LEU A 36 14.14 0.78 6.57
CA LEU A 36 13.03 0.39 5.70
C LEU A 36 13.35 0.47 4.20
N THR A 37 14.41 1.22 3.81
CA THR A 37 14.91 1.28 2.43
C THR A 37 16.01 0.24 2.15
N GLU A 38 16.70 -0.27 3.16
CA GLU A 38 17.84 -1.17 2.98
C GLU A 38 17.54 -2.64 3.36
N THR A 39 16.47 -2.89 4.15
CA THR A 39 16.15 -4.24 4.61
C THR A 39 15.20 -4.93 3.63
N ASN A 40 15.69 -5.94 2.94
CA ASN A 40 14.87 -6.79 2.08
C ASN A 40 13.92 -7.65 2.92
N ILE A 41 12.66 -7.66 2.52
CA ILE A 41 11.57 -8.45 3.08
C ILE A 41 11.08 -9.39 2.01
N PHE A 42 10.71 -10.58 2.42
CA PHE A 42 10.10 -11.57 1.55
C PHE A 42 8.58 -11.43 1.65
N TYR A 43 7.93 -11.24 0.51
CA TYR A 43 6.46 -11.13 0.40
C TYR A 43 5.92 -12.40 -0.23
N ARG A 44 4.96 -13.03 0.42
CA ARG A 44 4.33 -14.24 -0.09
C ARG A 44 2.81 -14.17 0.03
N PHE A 45 2.16 -14.31 -1.09
CA PHE A 45 0.72 -14.53 -1.19
C PHE A 45 0.47 -15.99 -1.60
N THR A 46 -0.45 -16.66 -0.90
CA THR A 46 -0.84 -18.02 -1.21
C THR A 46 -2.36 -18.10 -1.20
N ASP A 47 -2.93 -18.62 -2.28
CA ASP A 47 -4.34 -18.99 -2.42
C ASP A 47 -4.40 -20.43 -2.94
N GLN A 48 -5.61 -21.00 -3.15
CA GLN A 48 -5.83 -22.41 -3.48
C GLN A 48 -4.93 -22.90 -4.63
N ASP A 49 -4.82 -22.11 -5.72
CA ASP A 49 -4.10 -22.48 -6.93
C ASP A 49 -2.95 -21.50 -7.29
N THR A 50 -2.65 -20.54 -6.43
CA THR A 50 -1.70 -19.48 -6.76
C THR A 50 -0.73 -19.21 -5.61
N VAL A 51 0.56 -19.21 -5.92
CA VAL A 51 1.61 -18.72 -5.04
C VAL A 51 2.34 -17.61 -5.76
N LEU A 52 2.34 -16.41 -5.16
CA LEU A 52 3.09 -15.26 -5.64
C LEU A 52 4.13 -14.87 -4.60
N GLU A 53 5.36 -14.74 -5.03
CA GLU A 53 6.49 -14.38 -4.17
C GLU A 53 7.25 -13.20 -4.75
N ASN A 54 7.70 -12.32 -3.90
CA ASN A 54 8.58 -11.23 -4.26
C ASN A 54 9.51 -10.90 -3.10
N THR A 55 10.66 -10.32 -3.40
CA THR A 55 11.60 -9.78 -2.41
C THR A 55 11.84 -8.31 -2.71
N GLY A 56 11.77 -7.48 -1.71
CA GLY A 56 12.00 -6.05 -1.86
C GLY A 56 11.99 -5.35 -0.51
N THR A 57 12.24 -4.06 -0.53
CA THR A 57 12.22 -3.23 0.68
C THR A 57 10.80 -2.71 0.97
N THR A 58 10.56 -2.28 2.20
CA THR A 58 9.29 -1.61 2.56
C THR A 58 9.13 -0.28 1.81
N ILE A 59 10.20 0.48 1.69
CA ILE A 59 10.28 1.73 0.92
C ILE A 59 11.28 1.48 -0.21
N GLU A 60 10.82 1.44 -1.44
CA GLU A 60 11.67 1.25 -2.61
C GLU A 60 12.01 2.60 -3.24
N LEU A 61 13.30 2.78 -3.51
CA LEU A 61 13.85 3.95 -4.17
C LEU A 61 14.53 3.53 -5.46
N ASP A 62 14.55 4.43 -6.45
CA ASP A 62 15.42 4.29 -7.63
C ASP A 62 16.87 4.70 -7.33
N ASP A 63 17.75 4.58 -8.32
CA ASP A 63 19.17 4.93 -8.20
C ASP A 63 19.40 6.43 -7.96
N GLU A 64 18.40 7.27 -8.24
CA GLU A 64 18.42 8.71 -8.01
C GLU A 64 17.85 9.08 -6.62
N GLY A 65 17.29 8.10 -5.90
CA GLY A 65 16.69 8.28 -4.58
C GLY A 65 15.24 8.76 -4.61
N ASN A 66 14.55 8.67 -5.75
CA ASN A 66 13.12 8.92 -5.85
C ASN A 66 12.31 7.72 -5.36
N PHE A 67 11.12 7.98 -4.84
CA PHE A 67 10.22 6.91 -4.40
C PHE A 67 9.63 6.15 -5.60
N VAL A 68 9.80 4.83 -5.60
CA VAL A 68 9.24 3.92 -6.61
C VAL A 68 7.98 3.25 -6.09
N GLN A 69 8.06 2.68 -4.88
CA GLN A 69 6.94 1.94 -4.29
C GLN A 69 7.03 1.89 -2.76
N ILE A 70 5.86 1.84 -2.12
CA ILE A 70 5.73 1.48 -0.70
C ILE A 70 5.02 0.14 -0.60
N ARG A 71 5.66 -0.83 0.05
CA ARG A 71 5.08 -2.14 0.37
C ARG A 71 4.87 -2.24 1.88
N PHE A 72 3.62 -2.33 2.29
CA PHE A 72 3.30 -2.49 3.70
C PHE A 72 2.10 -3.42 3.87
N SER A 73 2.35 -4.58 4.45
CA SER A 73 1.29 -5.56 4.76
C SER A 73 1.63 -6.30 6.05
N ASN A 74 0.67 -6.41 6.93
CA ASN A 74 0.83 -7.23 8.15
C ASN A 74 0.51 -8.72 7.92
N ARG A 75 0.14 -9.11 6.69
CA ARG A 75 -0.29 -10.46 6.35
C ARG A 75 0.64 -11.19 5.41
N LEU A 76 1.40 -10.45 4.60
CA LEU A 76 2.21 -11.00 3.52
C LEU A 76 3.71 -10.87 3.77
N ASP A 77 4.10 -10.07 4.78
CA ASP A 77 5.49 -9.78 5.10
C ASP A 77 6.13 -10.94 5.87
N LEU A 78 7.16 -11.52 5.30
CA LEU A 78 8.01 -12.52 5.95
C LEU A 78 9.40 -11.91 6.14
N VAL A 79 9.70 -11.52 7.36
CA VAL A 79 11.02 -10.94 7.68
C VAL A 79 12.07 -12.07 7.65
N PRO A 80 13.11 -12.00 6.80
CA PRO A 80 14.13 -13.04 6.76
C PRO A 80 14.89 -13.11 8.08
N TYR A 81 15.46 -14.29 8.36
CA TYR A 81 16.26 -14.49 9.56
C TYR A 81 17.43 -13.48 9.59
N GLN A 82 17.59 -12.82 10.71
CA GLN A 82 18.64 -11.85 10.98
C GLN A 82 19.10 -11.99 12.43
N SER A 83 20.24 -11.33 12.78
CA SER A 83 20.63 -11.25 14.18
C SER A 83 19.52 -10.56 15.02
N PRO A 84 19.38 -10.91 16.29
CA PRO A 84 18.35 -10.33 17.18
C PRO A 84 18.34 -8.80 17.15
N ASP A 85 19.50 -8.15 17.16
CA ASP A 85 19.61 -6.70 17.14
C ASP A 85 19.10 -6.09 15.83
N LYS A 86 19.43 -6.67 14.68
CA LYS A 86 18.93 -6.21 13.39
C LYS A 86 17.41 -6.38 13.30
N LEU A 87 16.91 -7.51 13.78
CA LEU A 87 15.50 -7.80 13.80
C LEU A 87 14.73 -6.82 14.70
N ALA A 88 15.25 -6.53 15.89
CA ALA A 88 14.65 -5.56 16.81
C ALA A 88 14.59 -4.15 16.18
N ARG A 89 15.65 -3.70 15.54
CA ARG A 89 15.72 -2.41 14.83
C ARG A 89 14.75 -2.35 13.65
N TYR A 90 14.61 -3.43 12.90
CA TYR A 90 13.64 -3.48 11.80
C TYR A 90 12.20 -3.35 12.31
N TYR A 91 11.84 -4.12 13.34
CA TYR A 91 10.49 -4.03 13.91
C TYR A 91 10.20 -2.67 14.56
N GLU A 92 11.20 -2.04 15.15
CA GLU A 92 11.06 -0.66 15.65
C GLU A 92 10.78 0.32 14.50
N ALA A 93 11.56 0.27 13.42
CA ALA A 93 11.33 1.09 12.24
C ALA A 93 9.95 0.85 11.61
N LYS A 94 9.54 -0.42 11.50
CA LYS A 94 8.22 -0.81 11.00
C LYS A 94 7.10 -0.28 11.91
N ARG A 95 7.29 -0.29 13.24
CA ARG A 95 6.33 0.23 14.22
C ARG A 95 6.17 1.75 14.11
N ILE A 96 7.27 2.49 13.93
CA ILE A 96 7.23 3.94 13.70
C ILE A 96 6.43 4.24 12.42
N PHE A 97 6.75 3.57 11.33
CA PHE A 97 6.03 3.75 10.07
C PHE A 97 4.55 3.39 10.20
N HIS A 98 4.22 2.27 10.85
CA HIS A 98 2.85 1.85 11.13
C HIS A 98 2.07 2.90 11.93
N LYS A 99 2.70 3.50 12.96
CA LYS A 99 2.09 4.56 13.74
C LYS A 99 1.80 5.80 12.90
N MET A 100 2.71 6.15 11.99
CA MET A 100 2.53 7.30 11.09
C MET A 100 1.37 7.08 10.13
N ILE A 101 1.33 5.95 9.41
CA ILE A 101 0.27 5.66 8.43
C ILE A 101 -1.14 5.55 9.04
N ASN A 102 -1.23 5.29 10.34
CA ASN A 102 -2.51 5.23 11.06
C ASN A 102 -2.85 6.52 11.82
N SER A 103 -2.04 7.55 11.71
CA SER A 103 -2.32 8.82 12.37
C SER A 103 -3.32 9.67 11.56
N GLU A 104 -4.09 10.50 12.26
CA GLU A 104 -5.06 11.43 11.65
C GLU A 104 -4.41 12.42 10.67
N LYS A 105 -3.10 12.68 10.82
CA LYS A 105 -2.33 13.53 9.91
C LYS A 105 -2.33 12.99 8.47
N TYR A 106 -2.31 11.68 8.28
CA TYR A 106 -2.11 11.04 6.97
C TYR A 106 -3.30 10.21 6.52
N LEU A 107 -4.10 9.68 7.47
CA LEU A 107 -5.16 8.73 7.20
C LEU A 107 -6.42 9.45 6.70
N ILE A 108 -6.82 9.17 5.49
CA ILE A 108 -8.12 9.54 4.93
C ILE A 108 -9.08 8.38 5.19
N ASN A 109 -10.22 8.69 5.80
CA ASN A 109 -11.28 7.74 6.10
C ASN A 109 -12.58 8.18 5.42
N PHE A 110 -13.17 7.31 4.60
CA PHE A 110 -14.38 7.63 3.86
C PHE A 110 -15.21 6.38 3.57
N ARG A 111 -16.50 6.57 3.39
CA ARG A 111 -17.38 5.51 2.92
C ARG A 111 -17.39 5.49 1.40
N LEU A 112 -17.02 4.37 0.80
CA LEU A 112 -17.22 4.14 -0.64
C LEU A 112 -18.68 3.67 -0.83
N PRO A 113 -19.55 4.46 -1.47
CA PRO A 113 -20.96 4.09 -1.63
C PRO A 113 -21.15 2.99 -2.68
N SER A 114 -22.27 2.30 -2.63
CA SER A 114 -22.66 1.36 -3.70
C SER A 114 -22.69 2.08 -5.05
N GLY A 115 -22.12 1.46 -6.08
CA GLY A 115 -21.89 2.08 -7.39
C GLY A 115 -20.65 2.97 -7.46
N GLY A 116 -19.98 3.22 -6.33
CA GLY A 116 -18.76 4.03 -6.29
C GLY A 116 -17.53 3.29 -6.85
N LEU A 117 -16.65 4.02 -7.54
CA LEU A 117 -15.39 3.53 -8.07
C LEU A 117 -14.22 4.31 -7.48
N LEU A 118 -13.26 3.59 -6.90
CA LEU A 118 -11.97 4.13 -6.46
C LEU A 118 -10.86 3.64 -7.38
N ILE A 119 -10.18 4.57 -8.04
CA ILE A 119 -8.97 4.31 -8.84
C ILE A 119 -7.79 4.93 -8.09
N MET A 120 -6.71 4.18 -7.93
CA MET A 120 -5.54 4.64 -7.19
C MET A 120 -4.25 4.04 -7.75
N ASP A 121 -3.17 4.76 -7.60
CA ASP A 121 -1.81 4.23 -7.79
C ASP A 121 -1.44 3.38 -6.57
N ASN A 122 -1.44 2.07 -6.75
CA ASN A 122 -1.18 1.09 -5.69
C ASN A 122 0.31 0.99 -5.30
N TYR A 123 1.22 1.60 -6.06
CA TYR A 123 2.63 1.73 -5.68
C TYR A 123 2.84 2.84 -4.67
N ARG A 124 2.06 3.91 -4.79
CA ARG A 124 2.13 5.09 -3.92
C ARG A 124 1.18 5.03 -2.72
N LEU A 125 -0.07 4.61 -2.96
CA LEU A 125 -1.12 4.68 -1.96
C LEU A 125 -1.26 3.39 -1.17
N LEU A 126 -1.20 3.50 0.14
CA LEU A 126 -1.61 2.44 1.05
C LEU A 126 -3.11 2.53 1.27
N HIS A 127 -3.78 1.39 1.29
CA HIS A 127 -5.21 1.32 1.46
C HIS A 127 -5.62 0.21 2.44
N GLY A 128 -6.77 0.40 3.03
CA GLY A 128 -7.32 -0.53 3.99
C GLY A 128 -8.81 -0.29 4.22
N ARG A 129 -9.28 -0.82 5.31
CA ARG A 129 -10.66 -0.60 5.76
C ARG A 129 -10.77 -0.69 7.26
N THR A 130 -11.78 -0.04 7.81
CA THR A 130 -12.20 -0.24 9.20
C THR A 130 -12.93 -1.58 9.36
N SER A 131 -13.10 -2.03 10.59
CA SER A 131 -13.97 -3.16 10.91
C SER A 131 -15.41 -2.90 10.45
N PHE A 132 -16.15 -3.96 10.16
CA PHE A 132 -17.58 -3.88 9.82
C PHE A 132 -18.32 -5.08 10.38
N ASN A 133 -19.62 -4.91 10.57
CA ASN A 133 -20.50 -5.94 11.10
C ASN A 133 -21.31 -6.57 9.95
N THR A 134 -21.10 -7.84 9.69
CA THR A 134 -21.79 -8.60 8.63
C THR A 134 -23.22 -8.98 8.99
N SER A 135 -23.60 -8.90 10.27
CA SER A 135 -24.99 -9.15 10.69
C SER A 135 -25.93 -7.95 10.41
N GLU A 136 -25.36 -6.78 10.09
CA GLU A 136 -26.08 -5.52 9.90
C GLU A 136 -26.02 -5.00 8.46
N GLY A 137 -25.95 -5.90 7.49
CA GLY A 137 -25.90 -5.57 6.08
C GLY A 137 -24.75 -6.26 5.35
N SER A 138 -24.63 -5.98 4.05
CA SER A 138 -23.62 -6.60 3.19
C SER A 138 -22.58 -5.59 2.72
N ARG A 139 -21.40 -6.12 2.38
CA ARG A 139 -20.30 -5.37 1.78
C ARG A 139 -19.64 -6.20 0.73
N PHE A 140 -19.78 -5.79 -0.54
CA PHE A 140 -19.19 -6.46 -1.67
C PHE A 140 -18.43 -5.45 -2.55
N LEU A 141 -17.11 -5.61 -2.61
CA LEU A 141 -16.21 -4.84 -3.46
C LEU A 141 -15.50 -5.76 -4.44
N GLN A 142 -15.38 -5.30 -5.67
CA GLN A 142 -14.56 -5.94 -6.70
C GLN A 142 -13.26 -5.18 -6.89
N GLY A 143 -12.12 -5.89 -6.84
CA GLY A 143 -10.80 -5.35 -7.13
C GLY A 143 -10.32 -5.73 -8.51
N LEU A 144 -9.68 -4.80 -9.21
CA LEU A 144 -8.95 -5.02 -10.44
C LEU A 144 -7.59 -4.34 -10.33
N TYR A 145 -6.54 -5.02 -10.78
CA TYR A 145 -5.21 -4.46 -10.90
C TYR A 145 -4.85 -4.33 -12.36
N ILE A 146 -4.22 -3.22 -12.72
CA ILE A 146 -3.75 -2.92 -14.08
C ILE A 146 -2.27 -2.58 -13.96
N ASP A 147 -1.43 -3.20 -14.78
CA ASP A 147 0.00 -2.91 -14.79
C ASP A 147 0.28 -1.47 -15.22
N HIS A 148 1.27 -0.84 -14.60
CA HIS A 148 1.69 0.53 -14.90
C HIS A 148 2.05 0.70 -16.36
N ASP A 149 2.80 -0.23 -16.94
CA ASP A 149 3.21 -0.20 -18.36
C ASP A 149 2.02 -0.14 -19.32
N SER A 150 0.95 -0.86 -19.00
CA SER A 150 -0.28 -0.85 -19.81
C SER A 150 -0.94 0.52 -19.82
N ILE A 151 -0.99 1.19 -18.66
CA ILE A 151 -1.56 2.54 -18.50
C ILE A 151 -0.69 3.57 -19.23
N GLU A 152 0.63 3.53 -19.01
CA GLU A 152 1.58 4.44 -19.65
C GLU A 152 1.59 4.29 -21.18
N SER A 153 1.60 3.05 -21.67
CA SER A 153 1.54 2.78 -23.10
C SER A 153 0.28 3.37 -23.73
N LYS A 154 -0.88 3.13 -23.10
CA LYS A 154 -2.15 3.68 -23.58
C LYS A 154 -2.16 5.21 -23.57
N TYR A 155 -1.66 5.81 -22.50
CA TYR A 155 -1.55 7.27 -22.41
C TYR A 155 -0.67 7.86 -23.51
N LYS A 156 0.51 7.27 -23.76
CA LYS A 156 1.44 7.69 -24.82
C LYS A 156 0.80 7.63 -26.22
N ILE A 157 0.06 6.55 -26.51
CA ILE A 157 -0.66 6.37 -27.77
C ILE A 157 -1.75 7.42 -27.93
N LEU A 158 -2.58 7.63 -26.91
CA LEU A 158 -3.66 8.62 -26.97
C LEU A 158 -3.13 10.05 -27.12
N LYS A 159 -2.00 10.37 -26.47
CA LYS A 159 -1.35 11.68 -26.61
C LYS A 159 -0.82 11.92 -28.01
N LYS A 160 -0.24 10.91 -28.68
CA LYS A 160 0.21 11.02 -30.07
C LYS A 160 -0.96 11.27 -31.03
N ASN A 161 -2.07 10.56 -30.87
CA ASN A 161 -3.26 10.70 -31.72
C ASN A 161 -4.00 12.04 -31.54
N LYS A 162 -3.73 12.77 -30.46
CA LYS A 162 -4.35 14.08 -30.20
C LYS A 162 -3.55 15.24 -30.81
N ASN A 163 -2.28 15.00 -31.14
CA ASN A 163 -1.34 16.00 -31.69
C ASN A 163 -1.06 15.80 -33.19
N GLY A 164 -1.71 14.85 -33.83
CA GLY A 164 -1.72 14.62 -35.28
C GLY A 164 -3.14 14.84 -35.83
#